data_ff9691aa547ddfff89240f6eba6aad9e
#
_entry.id   ff9691aa547ddfff89240f6eba6aad9e
#
_cell.length_a   1.000
_cell.length_b   1.000
_cell.length_c   1.000
_cell.angle_alpha   90.00
_cell.angle_beta   90.00
_cell.angle_gamma   90.00
#
_symmetry.space_group_name_H-M   'P 1'
#
loop_
_entity.id
_entity.type
_entity.pdbx_description
1 polymer ?
#
loop_
_entity_poly.entity_id
_entity_poly.type
_entity_poly.pdbx_seq_one_letter_code
_entity_poly.pdbx_strand_id
1 'polypeptide(L)'
;EIQKVYGDDSVAAYFGETPQEERQKIVSTFQDKGSELRFFVGQPRTGGYGITLHAATTVIYYSNSFDLEIRLQSEDRAHRIGQENKVTYIDLVSPKTVDEKIIKALGKKSELAGKVLGENPRDWLV
;
A
#
# COMPACT_ATOMS: atom_id res chain seq x y z
N GLU A 1 14.73 8.56 -8.35
CA GLU A 1 14.03 9.27 -9.43
C GLU A 1 12.98 10.26 -8.90
N ILE A 2 12.08 9.88 -7.98
CA ILE A 2 11.05 10.79 -7.43
C ILE A 2 11.68 12.07 -6.87
N GLN A 3 12.72 11.96 -6.06
CA GLN A 3 13.45 13.10 -5.49
C GLN A 3 14.00 14.06 -6.55
N LYS A 4 14.50 13.51 -7.65
CA LYS A 4 15.04 14.33 -8.76
C LYS A 4 13.97 15.18 -9.43
N VAL A 5 12.75 14.68 -9.50
CA VAL A 5 11.64 15.35 -10.20
C VAL A 5 10.89 16.31 -9.28
N TYR A 6 10.63 15.90 -8.03
CA TYR A 6 9.74 16.61 -7.11
C TYR A 6 10.43 17.23 -5.89
N GLY A 7 11.74 17.03 -5.73
CA GLY A 7 12.54 17.55 -4.62
C GLY A 7 12.73 16.53 -3.48
N ASP A 8 13.73 16.78 -2.64
CA ASP A 8 14.13 15.86 -1.57
C ASP A 8 13.05 15.71 -0.49
N ASP A 9 12.33 16.78 -0.16
CA ASP A 9 11.28 16.78 0.87
C ASP A 9 9.95 16.17 0.41
N SER A 10 9.85 15.80 -0.87
CA SER A 10 8.63 15.26 -1.45
C SER A 10 8.39 13.78 -1.17
N VAL A 11 9.41 13.03 -0.81
CA VAL A 11 9.36 11.57 -0.67
C VAL A 11 10.03 11.11 0.62
N ALA A 12 9.38 10.15 1.30
CA ALA A 12 9.96 9.44 2.43
C ALA A 12 9.98 7.93 2.16
N ALA A 13 11.07 7.29 2.55
CA ALA A 13 11.25 5.85 2.47
C ALA A 13 10.98 5.20 3.83
N TYR A 14 10.15 4.17 3.83
CA TYR A 14 9.72 3.43 5.01
C TYR A 14 10.01 1.94 4.81
N PHE A 15 11.11 1.48 5.36
CA PHE A 15 11.59 0.10 5.22
C PHE A 15 11.83 -0.55 6.58
N GLY A 16 12.15 -1.85 6.59
CA GLY A 16 12.44 -2.60 7.81
C GLY A 16 13.56 -2.00 8.66
N GLU A 17 14.54 -1.38 8.01
CA GLU A 17 15.69 -0.74 8.65
C GLU A 17 15.40 0.67 9.21
N THR A 18 14.27 1.28 8.87
CA THR A 18 13.89 2.60 9.34
C THR A 18 13.66 2.58 10.86
N PRO A 19 14.35 3.42 11.66
CA PRO A 19 14.18 3.48 13.11
C PRO A 19 12.73 3.77 13.53
N GLN A 20 12.30 3.23 14.66
CA GLN A 20 10.92 3.33 15.15
C GLN A 20 10.42 4.78 15.30
N GLU A 21 11.27 5.65 15.84
CA GLU A 21 10.94 7.06 16.01
C GLU A 21 10.75 7.78 14.68
N GLU A 22 11.60 7.46 13.71
CA GLU A 22 11.51 8.01 12.35
C GLU A 22 10.27 7.51 11.63
N ARG A 23 9.86 6.26 11.85
CA ARG A 23 8.64 5.68 11.27
C ARG A 23 7.39 6.47 11.67
N GLN A 24 7.25 6.79 12.92
CA GLN A 24 6.10 7.57 13.43
C GLN A 24 6.09 8.97 12.83
N LYS A 25 7.25 9.60 12.74
CA LYS A 25 7.40 10.92 12.14
C LYS A 25 7.03 10.93 10.65
N ILE A 26 7.48 9.94 9.89
CA ILE A 26 7.15 9.79 8.46
C ILE A 26 5.64 9.66 8.28
N VAL A 27 4.98 8.80 9.02
CA VAL A 27 3.53 8.59 8.92
C VAL A 27 2.77 9.87 9.27
N SER A 28 3.09 10.53 10.38
CA SER A 28 2.41 11.76 10.79
C SER A 28 2.63 12.91 9.80
N THR A 29 3.83 13.02 9.25
CA THR A 29 4.13 14.02 8.22
C THR A 29 3.37 13.76 6.92
N PHE A 30 3.28 12.50 6.50
CA PHE A 30 2.51 12.11 5.31
C PHE A 30 1.02 12.40 5.46
N GLN A 31 0.47 12.22 6.65
CA GLN A 31 -0.93 12.49 6.97
C GLN A 31 -1.25 13.99 7.13
N ASP A 32 -0.24 14.83 7.31
CA ASP A 32 -0.39 16.29 7.42
C ASP A 32 -0.59 16.90 6.03
N LYS A 33 -1.77 17.47 5.80
CA LYS A 33 -2.14 18.14 4.53
C LYS A 33 -1.27 19.37 4.22
N GLY A 34 -0.63 19.97 5.22
CA GLY A 34 0.25 21.12 5.07
C GLY A 34 1.71 20.76 4.78
N SER A 35 2.07 19.46 4.81
CA SER A 35 3.44 19.04 4.56
C SER A 35 3.77 18.99 3.07
N GLU A 36 5.07 19.08 2.76
CA GLU A 36 5.58 18.91 1.38
C GLU A 36 5.72 17.44 0.98
N LEU A 37 5.52 16.51 1.93
CA LEU A 37 5.64 15.08 1.69
C LEU A 37 4.45 14.56 0.89
N ARG A 38 4.71 14.17 -0.35
CA ARG A 38 3.69 13.72 -1.32
C ARG A 38 3.75 12.24 -1.62
N PHE A 39 4.91 11.62 -1.44
CA PHE A 39 5.15 10.22 -1.79
C PHE A 39 5.65 9.45 -0.57
N PHE A 40 4.93 8.41 -0.23
CA PHE A 40 5.33 7.43 0.76
C PHE A 40 5.79 6.16 0.03
N VAL A 41 7.05 5.81 0.16
CA VAL A 41 7.64 4.62 -0.48
C VAL A 41 7.95 3.58 0.58
N GLY A 42 7.35 2.41 0.49
CA GLY A 42 7.55 1.37 1.48
C GLY A 42 7.36 -0.03 0.91
N GLN A 43 7.71 -1.01 1.71
CA GLN A 43 7.44 -2.41 1.42
C GLN A 43 6.10 -2.82 2.02
N PRO A 44 5.29 -3.65 1.33
CA PRO A 44 4.00 -4.09 1.86
C PRO A 44 4.06 -4.77 3.23
N ARG A 45 5.15 -5.51 3.51
CA ARG A 45 5.37 -6.19 4.80
C ARG A 45 5.84 -5.27 5.92
N THR A 46 6.41 -4.12 5.60
CA THR A 46 7.02 -3.23 6.61
C THR A 46 5.95 -2.43 7.32
N GLY A 47 6.11 -2.27 8.62
CA GLY A 47 5.21 -1.50 9.47
C GLY A 47 4.14 -2.32 10.16
N GLY A 48 4.07 -3.61 9.86
CA GLY A 48 3.10 -4.51 10.47
C GLY A 48 1.65 -4.06 10.29
N TYR A 49 0.80 -4.50 11.19
CA TYR A 49 -0.59 -4.10 11.24
C TYR A 49 -0.71 -2.68 11.79
N GLY A 50 -1.42 -1.82 11.12
CA GLY A 50 -1.95 -0.63 11.76
C GLY A 50 -1.38 0.73 11.38
N ILE A 51 -0.42 0.83 10.45
CA ILE A 51 -0.10 2.17 9.93
C ILE A 51 -1.24 2.69 9.07
N THR A 52 -1.58 3.94 9.29
CA THR A 52 -2.68 4.61 8.58
C THR A 52 -2.13 5.60 7.58
N LEU A 53 -2.51 5.43 6.32
CA LEU A 53 -2.09 6.27 5.19
C LEU A 53 -3.30 6.80 4.40
N HIS A 54 -4.39 7.17 5.09
CA HIS A 54 -5.61 7.63 4.45
C HIS A 54 -5.50 9.01 3.76
N ALA A 55 -4.37 9.70 3.93
CA ALA A 55 -4.05 10.86 3.11
C ALA A 55 -3.75 10.49 1.65
N ALA A 56 -3.36 9.22 1.39
CA ALA A 56 -3.15 8.72 0.04
C ALA A 56 -4.47 8.40 -0.65
N THR A 57 -4.61 8.84 -1.88
CA THR A 57 -5.73 8.50 -2.78
C THR A 57 -5.29 7.61 -3.94
N THR A 58 -3.98 7.39 -4.08
CA THR A 58 -3.40 6.52 -5.11
C THR A 58 -2.32 5.66 -4.49
N VAL A 59 -2.40 4.36 -4.73
CA VAL A 59 -1.41 3.36 -4.32
C VAL A 59 -0.85 2.70 -5.57
N ILE A 60 0.47 2.71 -5.71
CA ILE A 60 1.16 2.11 -6.85
C ILE A 60 1.98 0.93 -6.37
N TYR A 61 1.69 -0.26 -6.88
CA TYR A 61 2.48 -1.46 -6.64
C TYR A 61 3.51 -1.63 -7.75
N TYR A 62 4.76 -1.36 -7.41
CA TYR A 62 5.90 -1.57 -8.31
C TYR A 62 6.14 -3.06 -8.56
N SER A 63 5.93 -3.86 -7.51
CA SER A 63 5.98 -5.32 -7.57
C SER A 63 4.98 -5.93 -6.59
N ASN A 64 4.57 -7.16 -6.84
CA ASN A 64 3.69 -7.93 -5.97
C ASN A 64 4.28 -9.30 -5.65
N SER A 65 3.82 -9.91 -4.56
CA SER A 65 4.02 -11.31 -4.24
C SER A 65 2.73 -12.12 -4.44
N PHE A 66 2.81 -13.45 -4.36
CA PHE A 66 1.62 -14.32 -4.40
C PHE A 66 0.78 -14.30 -3.10
N ASP A 67 1.17 -13.51 -2.11
CA ASP A 67 0.54 -13.45 -0.80
C ASP A 67 -0.64 -12.46 -0.80
N LEU A 68 -1.85 -13.00 -0.84
CA LEU A 68 -3.07 -12.20 -0.84
C LEU A 68 -3.25 -11.43 0.48
N GLU A 69 -2.91 -12.01 1.61
CA GLU A 69 -3.06 -11.36 2.92
C GLU A 69 -2.22 -10.08 3.00
N ILE A 70 -0.95 -10.17 2.58
CA ILE A 70 -0.06 -9.01 2.53
C ILE A 70 -0.59 -7.95 1.58
N ARG A 71 -1.13 -8.35 0.43
CA ARG A 71 -1.72 -7.42 -0.54
C ARG A 71 -2.90 -6.68 0.09
N LEU A 72 -3.85 -7.38 0.68
CA LEU A 72 -5.03 -6.79 1.30
C LEU A 72 -4.68 -5.87 2.48
N GLN A 73 -3.77 -6.30 3.34
CA GLN A 73 -3.28 -5.48 4.45
C GLN A 73 -2.62 -4.19 3.97
N SER A 74 -1.84 -4.24 2.89
CA SER A 74 -1.21 -3.05 2.32
C SER A 74 -2.23 -2.11 1.69
N GLU A 75 -3.27 -2.62 1.05
CA GLU A 75 -4.37 -1.80 0.53
C GLU A 75 -5.14 -1.11 1.64
N ASP A 76 -5.36 -1.77 2.76
CA ASP A 76 -6.08 -1.23 3.92
C ASP A 76 -5.36 -0.09 4.63
N ARG A 77 -4.10 0.15 4.36
CA ARG A 77 -3.40 1.33 4.89
C ARG A 77 -3.97 2.64 4.36
N ALA A 78 -4.37 2.67 3.11
CA ALA A 78 -5.01 3.82 2.46
C ALA A 78 -6.54 3.73 2.52
N HIS A 79 -7.11 2.55 2.30
CA HIS A 79 -8.55 2.28 2.40
C HIS A 79 -8.93 1.94 3.85
N ARG A 80 -9.08 2.96 4.68
CA ARG A 80 -9.27 2.82 6.11
C ARG A 80 -10.25 3.88 6.65
N ILE A 81 -10.71 3.69 7.88
CA ILE A 81 -11.53 4.70 8.58
C ILE A 81 -10.83 6.05 8.56
N GLY A 82 -11.52 7.09 8.12
CA GLY A 82 -10.96 8.43 7.88
C GLY A 82 -10.63 8.72 6.42
N GLN A 83 -10.74 7.73 5.51
CA GLN A 83 -10.62 7.95 4.07
C GLN A 83 -11.90 8.56 3.52
N GLU A 84 -11.80 9.79 3.05
CA GLU A 84 -12.93 10.55 2.48
C GLU A 84 -13.05 10.41 0.96
N ASN A 85 -12.03 9.85 0.33
CA ASN A 85 -11.92 9.78 -1.12
C ASN A 85 -11.84 8.33 -1.61
N LYS A 86 -12.18 8.15 -2.89
CA LYS A 86 -11.95 6.88 -3.57
C LYS A 86 -10.44 6.64 -3.71
N VAL A 87 -9.98 5.46 -3.31
CA VAL A 87 -8.59 5.04 -3.48
C VAL A 87 -8.43 4.29 -4.80
N THR A 88 -7.43 4.69 -5.58
CA THR A 88 -7.06 4.05 -6.83
C THR A 88 -5.81 3.19 -6.63
N TYR A 89 -5.87 1.94 -7.01
CA TYR A 89 -4.75 0.99 -6.96
C TYR A 89 -4.23 0.73 -8.38
N ILE A 90 -2.93 0.91 -8.56
CA ILE A 90 -2.25 0.72 -9.84
C ILE A 90 -1.19 -0.36 -9.67
N ASP A 91 -1.26 -1.41 -10.47
CA ASP A 91 -0.23 -2.44 -10.53
C ASP A 91 0.65 -2.22 -11.77
N LEU A 92 1.96 -2.13 -11.56
CA LEU A 92 2.92 -2.12 -12.65
C LEU A 92 3.26 -3.57 -13.00
N VAL A 93 2.98 -3.97 -14.23
CA VAL A 93 3.12 -5.36 -14.68
C VAL A 93 3.98 -5.40 -15.94
N SER A 94 5.06 -6.15 -15.89
CA SER A 94 5.87 -6.43 -17.09
C SER A 94 5.20 -7.54 -17.90
N PRO A 95 4.87 -7.27 -19.18
CA PRO A 95 4.22 -8.28 -20.01
C PRO A 95 5.10 -9.50 -20.24
N LYS A 96 4.47 -10.68 -20.29
CA LYS A 96 5.13 -11.99 -20.49
C LYS A 96 6.14 -12.37 -19.40
N THR A 97 5.93 -11.88 -18.18
CA THR A 97 6.75 -12.19 -17.00
C THR A 97 5.94 -12.86 -15.90
N VAL A 98 6.60 -13.18 -14.78
CA VAL A 98 5.95 -13.69 -13.57
C VAL A 98 4.92 -12.71 -13.00
N ASP A 99 5.05 -11.41 -13.26
CA ASP A 99 4.13 -10.39 -12.77
C ASP A 99 2.67 -10.68 -13.20
N GLU A 100 2.46 -11.04 -14.46
CA GLU A 100 1.12 -11.41 -14.95
C GLU A 100 0.54 -12.61 -14.19
N LYS A 101 1.38 -13.61 -13.88
CA LYS A 101 0.97 -14.79 -13.12
C LYS A 101 0.60 -14.45 -11.69
N ILE A 102 1.35 -13.55 -11.06
CA ILE A 102 1.10 -13.07 -9.69
C ILE A 102 -0.24 -12.35 -9.63
N ILE A 103 -0.48 -11.37 -10.49
CA ILE A 103 -1.73 -10.59 -10.52
C ILE A 103 -2.93 -11.49 -10.78
N LYS A 104 -2.81 -12.42 -11.72
CA LYS A 104 -3.88 -13.41 -11.99
C LYS A 104 -4.14 -14.32 -10.79
N ALA A 105 -3.09 -14.76 -10.09
CA ALA A 105 -3.21 -15.61 -8.91
C ALA A 105 -3.86 -14.86 -7.73
N LEU A 106 -3.49 -13.60 -7.49
CA LEU A 106 -4.10 -12.75 -6.47
C LEU A 106 -5.60 -12.53 -6.74
N GLY A 107 -5.97 -12.26 -7.99
CA GLY A 107 -7.37 -12.12 -8.39
C GLY A 107 -8.20 -13.38 -8.13
N LYS A 108 -7.67 -14.56 -8.50
CA LYS A 108 -8.33 -15.84 -8.24
C LYS A 108 -8.45 -16.17 -6.75
N LYS A 109 -7.43 -15.91 -5.95
CA LYS A 109 -7.46 -16.12 -4.50
C LYS A 109 -8.51 -15.23 -3.83
N SER A 110 -8.59 -13.97 -4.23
CA SER A 110 -9.60 -13.04 -3.73
C SER A 110 -11.01 -13.48 -4.08
N GLU A 111 -11.24 -13.92 -5.32
CA GLU A 111 -12.54 -14.41 -5.77
C GLU A 111 -12.96 -15.68 -5.02
N LEU A 112 -12.04 -16.63 -4.85
CA LEU A 112 -12.29 -17.87 -4.13
C LEU A 112 -12.62 -17.61 -2.66
N ALA A 113 -11.88 -16.73 -2.00
CA ALA A 113 -12.14 -16.34 -0.62
C ALA A 113 -13.55 -15.74 -0.45
N GLY A 114 -13.94 -14.84 -1.35
CA GLY A 114 -15.29 -14.28 -1.36
C GLY A 114 -16.39 -15.30 -1.57
N LYS A 115 -16.17 -16.30 -2.44
CA LYS A 115 -17.15 -17.37 -2.69
C LYS A 115 -17.29 -18.36 -1.55
N VAL A 116 -16.17 -18.74 -0.92
CA VAL A 116 -16.17 -19.77 0.14
C VAL A 116 -16.76 -19.23 1.44
N LEU A 117 -16.51 -17.98 1.77
CA LEU A 117 -16.89 -17.39 3.05
C LEU A 117 -18.12 -16.49 2.96
N GLY A 118 -18.56 -16.17 1.75
CA GLY A 118 -19.70 -15.25 1.54
C GLY A 118 -19.40 -13.81 1.97
N GLU A 119 -18.13 -13.51 2.21
CA GLU A 119 -17.64 -12.24 2.74
C GLU A 119 -16.55 -11.65 1.84
N ASN A 120 -16.39 -10.35 1.91
CA ASN A 120 -15.26 -9.71 1.28
C ASN A 120 -13.99 -10.03 2.10
N PRO A 121 -12.90 -10.55 1.49
CA PRO A 121 -11.66 -10.84 2.21
C PRO A 121 -11.10 -9.66 3.02
N ARG A 122 -11.42 -8.44 2.64
CA ARG A 122 -11.03 -7.23 3.40
C ARG A 122 -11.69 -7.12 4.76
N ASP A 123 -12.86 -7.72 4.93
CA ASP A 123 -13.60 -7.67 6.19
C ASP A 123 -12.92 -8.50 7.29
N TRP A 124 -11.95 -9.34 6.91
CA TRP A 124 -11.14 -10.12 7.87
C TRP A 124 -9.98 -9.32 8.46
N LEU A 125 -9.64 -8.21 7.88
CA LEU A 125 -8.48 -7.39 8.25
C LEU A 125 -8.89 -6.22 9.16
N VAL A 126 -9.63 -6.54 10.16
CA VAL A 126 -10.12 -5.52 11.11
C VAL A 126 -9.06 -5.16 12.14
#